data_d8eea31be3ee5158c92351fd0177d342
#
_entry.id   d8eea31be3ee5158c92351fd0177d342
#
_cell.length_a   1.000
_cell.length_b   1.000
_cell.length_c   1.000
_cell.angle_alpha   90.00
_cell.angle_beta   90.00
_cell.angle_gamma   90.00
#
_symmetry.space_group_name_H-M   'P 1'
#
loop_
_entity.id
_entity.type
_entity.pdbx_description
1 polymer ?
#
loop_
_entity_poly.entity_id
_entity_poly.type
_entity_poly.pdbx_seq_one_letter_code
_entity_poly.pdbx_strand_id
1 'polypeptide(L)'
;MKQLTVVLLALILLFPACQKEKTELYSSRAVCCQAENYYSNLISGQYEEYLAGISGICSMLPEQRAQTLQAIKMFVQGQQEQHGGISGVRGVEAILQNKRAEVYMDINYADSVTERIVIPMILEDSVWRME
;
A
#
# COMPACT_ATOMS: atom_id res chain seq x y z
N MET A 1 29.78 -38.54 8.53
CA MET A 1 30.20 -37.50 7.61
C MET A 1 29.28 -37.31 6.40
N LYS A 2 28.58 -38.33 5.96
CA LYS A 2 27.61 -38.18 4.85
C LYS A 2 26.26 -37.55 5.26
N GLN A 3 25.98 -37.45 6.54
CA GLN A 3 24.71 -36.87 7.03
C GLN A 3 24.75 -35.35 7.20
N LEU A 4 25.93 -34.76 7.33
CA LEU A 4 26.08 -33.31 7.47
C LEU A 4 25.86 -32.55 6.12
N THR A 5 26.13 -33.19 5.01
CA THR A 5 25.96 -32.60 3.69
C THR A 5 24.49 -32.54 3.24
N VAL A 6 23.64 -33.43 3.76
CA VAL A 6 22.22 -33.47 3.42
C VAL A 6 21.45 -32.38 4.19
N VAL A 7 21.86 -32.06 5.39
CA VAL A 7 21.21 -31.01 6.20
C VAL A 7 21.53 -29.62 5.66
N LEU A 8 22.72 -29.42 5.09
CA LEU A 8 23.09 -28.14 4.50
C LEU A 8 22.33 -27.86 3.18
N LEU A 9 21.97 -28.90 2.44
CA LEU A 9 21.21 -28.76 1.19
C LEU A 9 19.74 -28.43 1.44
N ALA A 10 19.19 -28.86 2.57
CA ALA A 10 17.80 -28.57 2.95
C ALA A 10 17.59 -27.13 3.39
N LEU A 11 18.62 -26.46 3.90
CA LEU A 11 18.54 -25.06 4.34
C LEU A 11 18.53 -24.08 3.17
N ILE A 12 19.03 -24.46 2.02
CA ILE A 12 19.10 -23.59 0.84
C ILE A 12 17.75 -23.52 0.11
N LEU A 13 16.86 -24.47 0.38
CA LEU A 13 15.53 -24.51 -0.26
C LEU A 13 14.48 -23.62 0.43
N LEU A 14 14.81 -22.95 1.53
CA LEU A 14 13.88 -22.10 2.28
C LEU A 14 13.87 -20.64 1.82
N PHE A 15 14.70 -20.24 0.85
CA PHE A 15 14.83 -18.86 0.43
C PHE A 15 14.32 -18.47 -0.97
N PRO A 16 13.61 -19.29 -1.75
CA PRO A 16 13.18 -18.85 -3.08
C PRO A 16 11.89 -18.04 -3.10
N ALA A 17 11.23 -17.83 -1.96
CA ALA A 17 9.93 -17.14 -1.93
C ALA A 17 10.02 -15.63 -2.17
N CYS A 18 11.15 -14.99 -1.84
CA CYS A 18 11.30 -13.53 -1.98
C CYS A 18 11.65 -13.06 -3.40
N GLN A 19 12.09 -13.96 -4.27
CA GLN A 19 12.48 -13.57 -5.63
C GLN A 19 11.32 -13.58 -6.63
N LYS A 20 10.23 -14.28 -6.36
CA LYS A 20 9.05 -14.29 -7.22
C LYS A 20 8.23 -13.01 -7.15
N GLU A 21 8.34 -12.25 -6.07
CA GLU A 21 7.58 -11.00 -5.90
C GLU A 21 8.11 -9.85 -6.77
N LYS A 22 9.38 -9.88 -7.18
CA LYS A 22 9.99 -8.83 -8.01
C LYS A 22 9.58 -8.87 -9.48
N THR A 23 9.08 -10.01 -9.97
CA THR A 23 8.71 -10.18 -11.39
C THR A 23 7.23 -9.95 -11.67
N GLU A 24 6.41 -9.76 -10.64
CA GLU A 24 4.96 -9.62 -10.76
C GLU A 24 4.48 -8.19 -10.50
N LEU A 25 5.19 -7.19 -11.04
CA LEU A 25 4.81 -5.79 -10.90
C LEU A 25 3.39 -5.51 -11.43
N TYR A 26 2.96 -6.28 -12.43
CA TYR A 26 1.64 -6.17 -13.05
C TYR A 26 0.62 -7.17 -12.51
N SER A 27 0.77 -7.64 -11.30
CA SER A 27 -0.23 -8.50 -10.70
C SER A 27 -1.21 -7.69 -9.85
N SER A 28 -2.43 -8.16 -9.76
CA SER A 28 -3.44 -7.59 -8.84
C SER A 28 -2.90 -7.53 -7.41
N ARG A 29 -2.23 -8.59 -6.98
CA ARG A 29 -1.64 -8.66 -5.64
C ARG A 29 -0.57 -7.60 -5.40
N ALA A 30 0.32 -7.36 -6.37
CA ALA A 30 1.38 -6.37 -6.24
C ALA A 30 0.81 -4.96 -6.07
N VAL A 31 -0.20 -4.62 -6.87
CA VAL A 31 -0.87 -3.31 -6.78
C VAL A 31 -1.62 -3.17 -5.46
N CYS A 32 -2.35 -4.20 -5.04
CA CYS A 32 -3.04 -4.22 -3.75
C CYS A 32 -2.08 -4.05 -2.58
N CYS A 33 -0.96 -4.77 -2.58
CA CYS A 33 0.06 -4.65 -1.53
C CYS A 33 0.64 -3.24 -1.45
N GLN A 34 0.87 -2.61 -2.59
CA GLN A 34 1.39 -1.25 -2.62
C GLN A 34 0.39 -0.26 -2.04
N ALA A 35 -0.88 -0.38 -2.42
CA ALA A 35 -1.95 0.46 -1.86
C ALA A 35 -2.11 0.25 -0.35
N GLU A 36 -2.06 -1.00 0.11
CA GLU A 36 -2.09 -1.31 1.53
C GLU A 36 -0.94 -0.65 2.29
N ASN A 37 0.26 -0.67 1.72
CA ASN A 37 1.43 -0.04 2.33
C ASN A 37 1.24 1.46 2.50
N TYR A 38 0.70 2.14 1.49
CA TYR A 38 0.42 3.57 1.61
C TYR A 38 -0.60 3.87 2.71
N TYR A 39 -1.69 3.11 2.76
CA TYR A 39 -2.71 3.30 3.78
C TYR A 39 -2.23 2.90 5.18
N SER A 40 -1.36 1.91 5.28
CA SER A 40 -0.71 1.55 6.55
C SER A 40 0.14 2.69 7.09
N ASN A 41 0.84 3.42 6.22
CA ASN A 41 1.56 4.62 6.61
C ASN A 41 0.60 5.70 7.13
N LEU A 42 -0.53 5.87 6.45
CA LEU A 42 -1.56 6.81 6.89
C LEU A 42 -2.08 6.48 8.29
N ILE A 43 -2.39 5.21 8.54
CA ILE A 43 -2.89 4.74 9.84
C ILE A 43 -1.84 4.91 10.94
N SER A 44 -0.56 4.71 10.62
CA SER A 44 0.55 4.82 11.56
C SER A 44 0.96 6.27 11.85
N GLY A 45 0.33 7.25 11.20
CA GLY A 45 0.71 8.64 11.35
C GLY A 45 1.93 9.06 10.54
N GLN A 46 2.40 8.21 9.63
CA GLN A 46 3.52 8.49 8.75
C GLN A 46 3.01 9.20 7.49
N TYR A 47 2.61 10.44 7.66
CA TYR A 47 1.93 11.21 6.60
C TYR A 47 2.84 11.57 5.44
N GLU A 48 4.12 11.80 5.69
CA GLU A 48 5.09 12.09 4.62
C GLU A 48 5.29 10.89 3.71
N GLU A 49 5.35 9.70 4.27
CA GLU A 49 5.45 8.45 3.52
C GLU A 49 4.18 8.17 2.71
N TYR A 50 3.02 8.50 3.26
CA TYR A 50 1.76 8.43 2.52
C TYR A 50 1.76 9.41 1.35
N LEU A 51 2.19 10.65 1.56
CA LEU A 51 2.32 11.66 0.50
C LEU A 51 3.25 11.20 -0.62
N ALA A 52 4.34 10.53 -0.28
CA ALA A 52 5.29 10.02 -1.27
C ALA A 52 4.65 9.02 -2.23
N GLY A 53 3.54 8.39 -1.83
CA GLY A 53 2.77 7.48 -2.67
C GLY A 53 1.79 8.15 -3.63
N ILE A 54 1.66 9.48 -3.57
CA ILE A 54 0.74 10.22 -4.44
C ILE A 54 1.47 10.62 -5.71
N SER A 55 0.88 10.31 -6.86
CA SER A 55 1.41 10.71 -8.17
C SER A 55 1.49 12.22 -8.26
N GLY A 56 2.61 12.70 -8.78
CA GLY A 56 2.83 14.14 -8.98
C GLY A 56 3.25 14.91 -7.73
N ILE A 57 3.42 14.24 -6.58
CA ILE A 57 3.80 14.91 -5.33
C ILE A 57 5.14 15.66 -5.44
N CYS A 58 6.09 15.11 -6.20
CA CYS A 58 7.39 15.73 -6.41
C CYS A 58 7.32 17.02 -7.22
N SER A 59 6.27 17.21 -8.01
CA SER A 59 6.03 18.41 -8.83
C SER A 59 5.17 19.44 -8.11
N MET A 60 4.67 19.13 -6.93
CA MET A 60 3.86 20.07 -6.14
C MET A 60 4.71 21.20 -5.56
N LEU A 61 4.13 22.39 -5.58
CA LEU A 61 4.72 23.53 -4.86
C LEU A 61 4.64 23.25 -3.34
N PRO A 62 5.60 23.82 -2.56
CA PRO A 62 5.60 23.62 -1.10
C PRO A 62 4.30 23.97 -0.41
N GLU A 63 3.62 25.02 -0.86
CA GLU A 63 2.31 25.43 -0.30
C GLU A 63 1.22 24.40 -0.59
N GLN A 64 1.18 23.87 -1.81
CA GLN A 64 0.23 22.84 -2.20
C GLN A 64 0.47 21.55 -1.41
N ARG A 65 1.74 21.20 -1.22
CA ARG A 65 2.11 20.03 -0.43
C ARG A 65 1.65 20.18 1.04
N ALA A 66 1.85 21.36 1.61
CA ALA A 66 1.41 21.66 2.98
C ALA A 66 -0.10 21.58 3.12
N GLN A 67 -0.85 22.09 2.13
CA GLN A 67 -2.32 22.01 2.11
C GLN A 67 -2.79 20.56 1.99
N THR A 68 -2.14 19.77 1.15
CA THR A 68 -2.46 18.33 0.99
C THR A 68 -2.21 17.59 2.31
N LEU A 69 -1.09 17.87 2.96
CA LEU A 69 -0.76 17.27 4.25
C LEU A 69 -1.81 17.64 5.31
N GLN A 70 -2.25 18.88 5.35
CA GLN A 70 -3.29 19.31 6.26
C GLN A 70 -4.62 18.62 6.01
N ALA A 71 -5.00 18.47 4.75
CA ALA A 71 -6.23 17.76 4.36
C ALA A 71 -6.18 16.29 4.80
N ILE A 72 -5.04 15.64 4.68
CA ILE A 72 -4.85 14.25 5.12
C ILE A 72 -5.02 14.14 6.63
N LYS A 73 -4.42 15.05 7.39
CA LYS A 73 -4.55 15.06 8.85
C LYS A 73 -5.99 15.28 9.29
N MET A 74 -6.71 16.17 8.60
CA MET A 74 -8.13 16.42 8.87
C MET A 74 -8.99 15.20 8.56
N PHE A 75 -8.68 14.50 7.48
CA PHE A 75 -9.36 13.23 7.14
C PHE A 75 -9.20 12.21 8.26
N VAL A 76 -7.97 11.96 8.70
CA VAL A 76 -7.68 11.00 9.77
C VAL A 76 -8.39 11.40 11.07
N GLN A 77 -8.38 12.68 11.41
CA GLN A 77 -9.08 13.20 12.60
C GLN A 77 -10.58 12.96 12.50
N GLY A 78 -11.17 13.18 11.31
CA GLY A 78 -12.59 12.93 11.09
C GLY A 78 -12.95 11.45 11.26
N GLN A 79 -12.09 10.54 10.80
CA GLN A 79 -12.30 9.11 10.99
C GLN A 79 -12.18 8.73 12.47
N GLN A 80 -11.27 9.35 13.19
CA GLN A 80 -11.15 9.14 14.64
C GLN A 80 -12.42 9.56 15.37
N GLU A 81 -12.99 10.70 15.01
CA GLU A 81 -14.22 11.21 15.62
C GLU A 81 -15.46 10.38 15.27
N GLN A 82 -15.57 9.94 14.00
CA GLN A 82 -16.74 9.19 13.53
C GLN A 82 -16.74 7.72 13.93
N HIS A 83 -15.58 7.07 13.86
CA HIS A 83 -15.48 5.61 13.94
C HIS A 83 -14.49 5.11 14.98
N GLY A 84 -13.88 6.01 15.76
CA GLY A 84 -12.80 5.65 16.67
C GLY A 84 -11.47 5.36 15.97
N GLY A 85 -11.38 5.68 14.68
CA GLY A 85 -10.18 5.48 13.87
C GLY A 85 -10.26 4.29 12.94
N ILE A 86 -9.25 4.17 12.10
CA ILE A 86 -9.09 3.05 11.16
C ILE A 86 -8.28 1.95 11.86
N SER A 87 -8.87 0.75 11.99
CA SER A 87 -8.21 -0.39 12.62
C SER A 87 -7.33 -1.17 11.64
N GLY A 88 -7.64 -1.13 10.35
CA GLY A 88 -6.84 -1.80 9.34
C GLY A 88 -7.42 -1.61 7.95
N VAL A 89 -6.64 -2.05 6.97
CA VAL A 89 -7.05 -2.01 5.56
C VAL A 89 -6.70 -3.33 4.91
N ARG A 90 -7.46 -3.69 3.87
CA ARG A 90 -7.21 -4.89 3.09
C ARG A 90 -7.52 -4.63 1.62
N GLY A 91 -6.53 -4.81 0.75
CA GLY A 91 -6.74 -4.83 -0.69
C GLY A 91 -7.45 -6.11 -1.10
N VAL A 92 -8.61 -5.98 -1.70
CA VAL A 92 -9.44 -7.13 -2.12
C VAL A 92 -9.00 -7.61 -3.48
N GLU A 93 -8.95 -6.71 -4.44
CA GLU A 93 -8.48 -6.99 -5.80
C GLU A 93 -8.08 -5.70 -6.49
N ALA A 94 -7.33 -5.82 -7.58
CA ALA A 94 -7.02 -4.72 -8.45
C ALA A 94 -7.34 -5.10 -9.89
N ILE A 95 -7.95 -4.17 -10.62
CA ILE A 95 -8.20 -4.30 -12.05
C ILE A 95 -7.14 -3.48 -12.76
N LEU A 96 -6.28 -4.16 -13.52
CA LEU A 96 -5.16 -3.54 -14.22
C LEU A 96 -5.52 -3.30 -15.68
N GLN A 97 -5.19 -2.11 -16.16
CA GLN A 97 -5.33 -1.75 -17.58
C GLN A 97 -4.11 -0.90 -17.97
N ASN A 98 -3.17 -1.52 -18.68
CA ASN A 98 -1.90 -0.89 -19.06
C ASN A 98 -1.13 -0.40 -17.82
N LYS A 99 -0.81 0.89 -17.75
CA LYS A 99 -0.08 1.49 -16.63
C LYS A 99 -1.00 2.06 -15.56
N ARG A 100 -2.29 1.69 -15.58
CA ARG A 100 -3.28 2.13 -14.61
C ARG A 100 -3.93 0.94 -13.94
N ALA A 101 -4.39 1.15 -12.72
CA ALA A 101 -5.13 0.13 -11.99
C ALA A 101 -6.16 0.79 -11.09
N GLU A 102 -7.22 0.06 -10.79
CA GLU A 102 -8.19 0.41 -9.76
C GLU A 102 -8.09 -0.62 -8.66
N VAL A 103 -7.74 -0.20 -7.45
CA VAL A 103 -7.65 -1.08 -6.29
C VAL A 103 -8.92 -0.96 -5.48
N TYR A 104 -9.57 -2.10 -5.26
CA TYR A 104 -10.70 -2.22 -4.35
C TYR A 104 -10.17 -2.57 -2.97
N MET A 105 -10.36 -1.67 -2.02
CA MET A 105 -9.81 -1.80 -0.68
C MET A 105 -10.91 -1.68 0.37
N ASP A 106 -10.89 -2.58 1.32
CA ASP A 106 -11.75 -2.51 2.50
C ASP A 106 -11.03 -1.77 3.62
N ILE A 107 -11.67 -0.74 4.11
CA ILE A 107 -11.23 0.00 5.29
C ILE A 107 -12.05 -0.50 6.47
N ASN A 108 -11.38 -1.04 7.48
CA ASN A 108 -12.00 -1.51 8.70
C ASN A 108 -11.81 -0.44 9.78
N TYR A 109 -12.91 0.01 10.37
CA TYR A 109 -12.90 0.99 11.43
C TYR A 109 -12.97 0.34 12.81
N ALA A 110 -12.56 1.08 13.84
CA ALA A 110 -12.56 0.57 15.20
C ALA A 110 -13.96 0.24 15.74
N ASP A 111 -15.00 0.84 15.17
CA ASP A 111 -16.41 0.57 15.52
C ASP A 111 -17.02 -0.63 14.78
N SER A 112 -16.19 -1.45 14.14
CA SER A 112 -16.56 -2.62 13.35
C SER A 112 -17.27 -2.32 12.03
N VAL A 113 -17.35 -1.07 11.62
CA VAL A 113 -17.84 -0.69 10.28
C VAL A 113 -16.74 -0.96 9.27
N THR A 114 -17.12 -1.51 8.12
CA THR A 114 -16.22 -1.71 6.98
C THR A 114 -16.74 -0.91 5.79
N GLU A 115 -15.84 -0.16 5.16
CA GLU A 115 -16.16 0.63 3.97
C GLU A 115 -15.25 0.18 2.82
N ARG A 116 -15.85 -0.08 1.67
CA ARG A 116 -15.08 -0.40 0.46
C ARG A 116 -14.85 0.86 -0.36
N ILE A 117 -13.60 1.14 -0.66
CA ILE A 117 -13.19 2.28 -1.49
C ILE A 117 -12.48 1.78 -2.74
N VAL A 118 -12.44 2.63 -3.75
CA VAL A 118 -11.67 2.39 -4.98
C VAL A 118 -10.55 3.42 -5.04
N ILE A 119 -9.32 2.92 -5.18
CA ILE A 119 -8.13 3.77 -5.26
C ILE A 119 -7.57 3.67 -6.67
N PRO A 120 -7.64 4.75 -7.46
CA PRO A 120 -6.98 4.75 -8.77
C PRO A 120 -5.47 4.83 -8.58
N MET A 121 -4.77 3.97 -9.32
CA MET A 121 -3.32 3.86 -9.26
C MET A 121 -2.72 4.02 -10.64
N ILE A 122 -1.51 4.56 -10.70
CA ILE A 122 -0.74 4.70 -11.92
C ILE A 122 0.67 4.17 -11.72
N LEU A 123 1.20 3.48 -12.74
CA LEU A 123 2.57 2.99 -12.71
C LEU A 123 3.51 4.06 -13.27
N GLU A 124 4.40 4.56 -12.42
CA GLU A 124 5.41 5.57 -12.75
C GLU A 124 6.78 5.08 -12.31
N ASP A 125 7.74 5.01 -13.23
CA ASP A 125 9.10 4.56 -12.95
C ASP A 125 9.15 3.25 -12.15
N SER A 126 8.35 2.27 -12.60
CA SER A 126 8.22 0.95 -11.98
C SER A 126 7.66 0.97 -10.55
N VAL A 127 6.96 2.03 -10.18
CA VAL A 127 6.30 2.16 -8.87
C VAL A 127 4.83 2.50 -9.08
N TRP A 128 3.97 1.75 -8.44
CA TRP A 128 2.54 2.07 -8.39
C TRP A 128 2.30 3.21 -7.41
N ARG A 129 1.71 4.29 -7.88
CA ARG A 129 1.37 5.46 -7.07
C ARG A 129 -0.12 5.73 -7.14
N MET A 130 -0.65 6.33 -6.07
CA MET A 130 -2.05 6.76 -6.02
C MET A 130 -2.23 7.99 -6.92
N GLU A 131 -3.30 7.99 -7.68
CA GLU A 131 -3.65 9.08 -8.59
C GLU A 131 -4.49 10.14 -7.91
#